data_45fb4b52b063f0451c9b89b9e3140dbb
#
_entry.id   45fb4b52b063f0451c9b89b9e3140dbb
#
_cell.length_a   1.000
_cell.length_b   1.000
_cell.length_c   1.000
_cell.angle_alpha   90.00
_cell.angle_beta   90.00
_cell.angle_gamma   90.00
#
_symmetry.space_group_name_H-M   'P 1'
#
loop_
_entity.id
_entity.type
_entity.pdbx_description
1 polymer ?
#
loop_
_entity_poly.entity_id
_entity_poly.type
_entity_poly.pdbx_seq_one_letter_code
_entity_poly.pdbx_strand_id
1 'polypeptide(L)'
;GKLSRGLGDVYKRQDPSMLGILKSPGSMGFDIVVSEGQSMGSSLSFGGPTVGWFATRKELARLVPGRIIGESRDSNNTKTYVMTLRAREQDIRREKASSNICTNQTLNAVGSTIHLSWLGPQGLYEIGYQAIQKASYMKQALMNNGFNILNNSTSLREFLIQTKRSAEDIILEMGDKGYLAGIKYSDNEILVAVTEKRTKEQIDNYVQSLMEVDNA
;
A
#
# COMPACT_ATOMS: atom_id res chain seq x y z
N GLY A 1 3.17 -6.32 -11.09
CA GLY A 1 3.18 -6.96 -12.40
C GLY A 1 1.95 -7.86 -12.60
N LYS A 2 1.55 -8.03 -13.83
CA LYS A 2 0.47 -8.95 -14.20
C LYS A 2 1.06 -10.36 -14.35
N LEU A 3 0.63 -11.28 -13.50
CA LEU A 3 0.95 -12.70 -13.65
C LEU A 3 -0.27 -13.38 -14.29
N SER A 4 -0.10 -13.89 -15.51
CA SER A 4 -1.09 -14.72 -16.19
C SER A 4 -0.51 -16.12 -16.41
N ARG A 5 -1.26 -17.14 -16.00
CA ARG A 5 -0.93 -18.55 -16.26
C ARG A 5 -2.04 -19.19 -17.09
N GLY A 6 -1.97 -19.06 -18.41
CA GLY A 6 -2.93 -19.71 -19.32
C GLY A 6 -4.39 -19.44 -18.99
N LEU A 7 -5.15 -20.46 -18.60
CA LEU A 7 -6.56 -20.36 -18.17
C LEU A 7 -6.73 -20.05 -16.68
N GLY A 8 -5.66 -19.65 -15.98
CA GLY A 8 -5.67 -19.35 -14.56
C GLY A 8 -6.06 -17.90 -14.24
N ASP A 9 -6.30 -17.66 -12.96
CA ASP A 9 -6.63 -16.34 -12.41
C ASP A 9 -5.50 -15.34 -12.58
N VAL A 10 -5.83 -14.05 -12.68
CA VAL A 10 -4.87 -12.95 -12.75
C VAL A 10 -4.87 -12.18 -11.44
N TYR A 11 -3.72 -12.12 -10.78
CA TYR A 11 -3.54 -11.53 -9.46
C TYR A 11 -2.82 -10.18 -9.53
N LYS A 12 -3.15 -9.28 -8.62
CA LYS A 12 -2.43 -8.03 -8.41
C LYS A 12 -2.28 -7.72 -6.92
N ARG A 13 -1.06 -7.30 -6.52
CA ARG A 13 -0.81 -6.61 -5.26
C ARG A 13 -0.78 -5.10 -5.53
N GLN A 14 -1.53 -4.33 -4.75
CA GLN A 14 -1.71 -2.88 -4.93
C GLN A 14 -1.49 -2.15 -3.62
N ASP A 15 -0.84 -0.98 -3.68
CA ASP A 15 -0.85 0.00 -2.60
C ASP A 15 -2.17 0.78 -2.65
N PRO A 16 -3.00 0.73 -1.60
CA PRO A 16 -4.30 1.37 -1.62
C PRO A 16 -4.24 2.90 -1.65
N SER A 17 -3.16 3.52 -1.17
CA SER A 17 -3.00 4.97 -1.22
C SER A 17 -2.97 5.55 -2.64
N MET A 18 -2.65 4.71 -3.64
CA MET A 18 -2.60 5.09 -5.05
C MET A 18 -3.92 4.83 -5.81
N LEU A 19 -4.93 4.25 -5.17
CA LEU A 19 -6.20 3.91 -5.83
C LEU A 19 -7.01 5.14 -6.26
N GLY A 20 -6.78 6.29 -5.65
CA GLY A 20 -7.43 7.55 -6.03
C GLY A 20 -6.99 8.09 -7.40
N ILE A 21 -5.82 7.68 -7.90
CA ILE A 21 -5.22 8.17 -9.15
C ILE A 21 -4.98 7.09 -10.19
N LEU A 22 -4.97 5.83 -9.82
CA LEU A 22 -4.80 4.70 -10.72
C LEU A 22 -6.15 4.11 -11.12
N LYS A 23 -6.22 3.54 -12.31
CA LYS A 23 -7.36 2.71 -12.69
C LYS A 23 -7.51 1.54 -11.72
N SER A 24 -8.76 1.22 -11.35
CA SER A 24 -9.01 0.08 -10.47
C SER A 24 -8.47 -1.21 -11.10
N PRO A 25 -7.85 -2.10 -10.30
CA PRO A 25 -7.32 -3.36 -10.82
C PRO A 25 -8.37 -4.21 -11.54
N GLY A 26 -9.61 -4.22 -11.04
CA GLY A 26 -10.72 -4.93 -11.70
C GLY A 26 -11.00 -4.41 -13.11
N SER A 27 -10.93 -3.09 -13.34
CA SER A 27 -11.09 -2.49 -14.68
C SER A 27 -9.90 -2.79 -15.62
N MET A 28 -8.76 -3.17 -15.05
CA MET A 28 -7.57 -3.60 -15.81
C MET A 28 -7.57 -5.12 -16.11
N GLY A 29 -8.63 -5.84 -15.74
CA GLY A 29 -8.79 -7.26 -16.02
C GLY A 29 -8.18 -8.21 -14.98
N PHE A 30 -7.91 -7.74 -13.75
CA PHE A 30 -7.48 -8.62 -12.66
C PHE A 30 -8.69 -9.28 -12.01
N ASP A 31 -8.56 -10.57 -11.71
CA ASP A 31 -9.62 -11.38 -11.10
C ASP A 31 -9.58 -11.33 -9.58
N ILE A 32 -8.37 -11.24 -9.02
CA ILE A 32 -8.12 -11.16 -7.58
C ILE A 32 -7.14 -10.02 -7.31
N VAL A 33 -7.45 -9.22 -6.31
CA VAL A 33 -6.60 -8.11 -5.84
C VAL A 33 -6.39 -8.26 -4.35
N VAL A 34 -5.14 -8.20 -3.94
CA VAL A 34 -4.74 -8.18 -2.53
C VAL A 34 -3.96 -6.92 -2.23
N SER A 35 -4.13 -6.39 -1.03
CA SER A 35 -3.47 -5.17 -0.60
C SER A 35 -3.27 -5.16 0.90
N GLU A 36 -2.28 -4.41 1.35
CA GLU A 36 -2.10 -4.07 2.75
C GLU A 36 -2.80 -2.74 3.04
N GLY A 37 -3.74 -2.75 3.97
CA GLY A 37 -4.57 -1.58 4.30
C GLY A 37 -4.03 -0.70 5.42
N GLN A 38 -2.85 -0.96 5.95
CA GLN A 38 -2.27 -0.22 7.06
C GLN A 38 -2.21 1.30 6.83
N SER A 39 -1.87 1.74 5.62
CA SER A 39 -1.84 3.16 5.25
C SER A 39 -3.21 3.85 5.25
N MET A 40 -4.29 3.08 5.37
CA MET A 40 -5.68 3.55 5.37
C MET A 40 -6.28 3.52 6.78
N GLY A 41 -5.67 4.25 7.72
CA GLY A 41 -6.23 4.51 9.04
C GLY A 41 -5.68 3.65 10.17
N SER A 42 -4.66 2.82 9.94
CA SER A 42 -3.99 2.07 11.00
C SER A 42 -2.64 2.69 11.37
N SER A 43 -2.33 2.80 12.66
CA SER A 43 -1.00 3.21 13.12
C SER A 43 0.03 2.11 12.90
N LEU A 44 1.32 2.47 12.91
CA LEU A 44 2.42 1.49 12.79
C LEU A 44 2.51 0.55 13.99
N SER A 45 2.17 1.03 15.20
CA SER A 45 2.08 0.28 16.46
C SER A 45 3.23 -0.71 16.68
N PHE A 46 4.46 -0.33 16.32
CA PHE A 46 5.67 -1.17 16.43
C PHE A 46 5.53 -2.56 15.77
N GLY A 47 4.85 -2.64 14.61
CA GLY A 47 4.54 -3.91 13.96
C GLY A 47 3.24 -4.56 14.46
N GLY A 48 2.39 -3.80 15.13
CA GLY A 48 1.08 -4.26 15.60
C GLY A 48 0.13 -4.65 14.46
N PRO A 49 -1.11 -5.02 14.79
CA PRO A 49 -2.04 -5.57 13.79
C PRO A 49 -2.33 -4.55 12.69
N THR A 50 -2.29 -5.03 11.46
CA THR A 50 -2.66 -4.30 10.25
C THR A 50 -3.97 -4.85 9.69
N VAL A 51 -4.35 -4.50 8.47
CA VAL A 51 -5.56 -5.03 7.83
C VAL A 51 -5.29 -5.39 6.38
N GLY A 52 -5.51 -6.66 6.04
CA GLY A 52 -5.45 -7.11 4.65
C GLY A 52 -6.74 -6.75 3.90
N TRP A 53 -6.59 -6.22 2.69
CA TRP A 53 -7.70 -6.00 1.77
C TRP A 53 -7.68 -7.07 0.69
N PHE A 54 -8.84 -7.64 0.45
CA PHE A 54 -9.05 -8.66 -0.56
C PHE A 54 -10.28 -8.32 -1.40
N ALA A 55 -10.11 -8.30 -2.71
CA ALA A 55 -11.19 -8.09 -3.65
C ALA A 55 -11.13 -9.14 -4.76
N THR A 56 -12.28 -9.59 -5.22
CA THR A 56 -12.39 -10.56 -6.29
C THR A 56 -13.63 -10.33 -7.14
N ARG A 57 -13.68 -10.96 -8.30
CA ARG A 57 -14.88 -10.98 -9.13
C ARG A 57 -16.01 -11.76 -8.46
N LYS A 58 -17.25 -11.39 -8.78
CA LYS A 58 -18.45 -11.99 -8.21
C LYS A 58 -18.52 -13.51 -8.44
N GLU A 59 -18.05 -13.97 -9.57
CA GLU A 59 -18.03 -15.39 -9.97
C GLU A 59 -17.22 -16.23 -8.99
N LEU A 60 -16.17 -15.65 -8.40
CA LEU A 60 -15.29 -16.32 -7.45
C LEU A 60 -15.76 -16.19 -5.98
N ALA A 61 -16.85 -15.48 -5.71
CA ALA A 61 -17.28 -15.16 -4.33
C ALA A 61 -17.51 -16.42 -3.47
N ARG A 62 -17.92 -17.54 -4.07
CA ARG A 62 -18.11 -18.82 -3.35
C ARG A 62 -16.80 -19.51 -2.96
N LEU A 63 -15.69 -19.11 -3.58
CA LEU A 63 -14.34 -19.66 -3.32
C LEU A 63 -13.54 -18.79 -2.34
N VAL A 64 -14.00 -17.57 -2.05
CA VAL A 64 -13.31 -16.65 -1.14
C VAL A 64 -13.28 -17.24 0.26
N PRO A 65 -12.10 -17.31 0.91
CA PRO A 65 -11.98 -17.73 2.30
C PRO A 65 -12.56 -16.70 3.27
N GLY A 66 -12.88 -17.13 4.48
CA GLY A 66 -13.37 -16.26 5.55
C GLY A 66 -14.86 -15.95 5.47
N ARG A 67 -15.30 -15.14 6.42
CA ARG A 67 -16.72 -14.77 6.59
C ARG A 67 -17.11 -13.67 5.64
N ILE A 68 -18.24 -13.82 4.98
CA ILE A 68 -18.81 -12.82 4.07
C ILE A 68 -20.11 -12.31 4.68
N ILE A 69 -20.24 -10.99 4.75
CA ILE A 69 -21.45 -10.31 5.19
C ILE A 69 -22.23 -9.84 3.97
N GLY A 70 -23.48 -10.21 3.90
CA GLY A 70 -24.41 -9.81 2.84
C GLY A 70 -25.51 -8.88 3.36
N GLU A 71 -25.99 -8.00 2.50
CA GLU A 71 -27.18 -7.19 2.77
C GLU A 71 -28.42 -8.06 2.67
N SER A 72 -29.36 -7.89 3.60
CA SER A 72 -30.63 -8.57 3.66
C SER A 72 -31.71 -7.62 4.19
N ARG A 73 -32.93 -8.13 4.38
CA ARG A 73 -34.02 -7.41 5.03
C ARG A 73 -34.60 -8.29 6.14
N ASP A 74 -34.98 -7.67 7.25
CA ASP A 74 -35.66 -8.34 8.34
C ASP A 74 -37.16 -8.54 8.06
N SER A 75 -37.89 -9.10 9.03
CA SER A 75 -39.35 -9.34 8.93
C SER A 75 -40.16 -8.05 8.73
N ASN A 76 -39.63 -6.91 9.11
CA ASN A 76 -40.25 -5.59 8.99
C ASN A 76 -39.78 -4.85 7.71
N ASN A 77 -39.10 -5.56 6.80
CA ASN A 77 -38.51 -5.01 5.57
C ASN A 77 -37.42 -3.96 5.81
N THR A 78 -36.86 -3.90 7.03
CA THR A 78 -35.74 -3.01 7.36
C THR A 78 -34.42 -3.60 6.86
N LYS A 79 -33.58 -2.75 6.27
CA LYS A 79 -32.23 -3.14 5.82
C LYS A 79 -31.40 -3.69 6.99
N THR A 80 -30.83 -4.87 6.81
CA THR A 80 -29.97 -5.52 7.81
C THR A 80 -28.80 -6.24 7.14
N TYR A 81 -27.86 -6.73 7.94
CA TYR A 81 -26.68 -7.44 7.46
C TYR A 81 -26.54 -8.79 8.14
N VAL A 82 -26.25 -9.82 7.37
CA VAL A 82 -26.17 -11.19 7.86
C VAL A 82 -24.92 -11.90 7.32
N MET A 83 -24.40 -12.84 8.09
CA MET A 83 -23.37 -13.74 7.58
C MET A 83 -23.93 -14.65 6.49
N THR A 84 -23.30 -14.63 5.32
CA THR A 84 -23.70 -15.42 4.18
C THR A 84 -22.67 -16.50 3.85
N LEU A 85 -23.06 -17.49 3.05
CA LEU A 85 -22.18 -18.57 2.56
C LEU A 85 -21.46 -19.36 3.67
N ARG A 86 -22.02 -19.45 4.86
CA ARG A 86 -21.44 -20.13 6.02
C ARG A 86 -21.15 -21.62 5.79
N ALA A 87 -21.83 -22.26 4.86
CA ALA A 87 -21.59 -23.69 4.54
C ALA A 87 -20.15 -24.00 4.09
N ARG A 88 -19.31 -22.99 3.82
CA ARG A 88 -17.88 -23.15 3.49
C ARG A 88 -16.98 -23.16 4.73
N GLU A 89 -17.48 -22.71 5.87
CA GLU A 89 -16.70 -22.49 7.09
C GLU A 89 -16.54 -23.75 7.91
N GLN A 90 -15.48 -23.82 8.71
CA GLN A 90 -15.14 -24.99 9.51
C GLN A 90 -16.15 -25.24 10.66
N ASP A 91 -16.86 -24.24 11.14
CA ASP A 91 -17.90 -24.39 12.15
C ASP A 91 -19.10 -25.20 11.63
N ILE A 92 -19.27 -25.28 10.30
CA ILE A 92 -20.32 -26.07 9.63
C ILE A 92 -19.75 -27.33 8.99
N ARG A 93 -18.72 -27.23 8.17
CA ARG A 93 -18.20 -28.32 7.35
C ARG A 93 -17.03 -29.08 7.96
N ARG A 94 -16.48 -28.62 9.08
CA ARG A 94 -15.35 -29.22 9.78
C ARG A 94 -14.15 -29.46 8.82
N GLU A 95 -13.66 -30.68 8.70
CA GLU A 95 -12.55 -31.06 7.83
C GLU A 95 -12.78 -30.82 6.32
N LYS A 96 -14.05 -30.63 5.91
CA LYS A 96 -14.42 -30.31 4.52
C LYS A 96 -14.56 -28.82 4.25
N ALA A 97 -14.20 -27.97 5.20
CA ALA A 97 -14.25 -26.53 5.02
C ALA A 97 -13.29 -26.05 3.93
N SER A 98 -13.69 -25.04 3.19
CA SER A 98 -12.84 -24.39 2.18
C SER A 98 -11.75 -23.52 2.82
N SER A 99 -11.93 -23.12 4.08
CA SER A 99 -11.01 -22.25 4.83
C SER A 99 -11.06 -22.58 6.32
N ASN A 100 -9.91 -22.48 6.97
CA ASN A 100 -9.75 -22.61 8.41
C ASN A 100 -9.52 -21.22 9.08
N ILE A 101 -9.85 -20.13 8.41
CA ILE A 101 -9.73 -18.76 8.95
C ILE A 101 -10.76 -18.62 10.07
N CYS A 102 -10.27 -18.41 11.29
CA CYS A 102 -11.09 -18.29 12.50
C CYS A 102 -11.17 -16.84 12.99
N THR A 103 -10.10 -16.08 12.85
CA THR A 103 -9.94 -14.72 13.40
C THR A 103 -9.57 -13.73 12.30
N ASN A 104 -9.97 -12.49 12.46
CA ASN A 104 -9.64 -11.41 11.52
C ASN A 104 -9.42 -10.08 12.28
N GLN A 105 -8.94 -9.05 11.56
CA GLN A 105 -8.67 -7.71 12.08
C GLN A 105 -9.90 -6.78 11.92
N THR A 106 -11.05 -7.19 12.45
CA THR A 106 -12.30 -6.42 12.31
C THR A 106 -12.17 -4.99 12.83
N LEU A 107 -11.50 -4.76 13.97
CA LEU A 107 -11.33 -3.42 14.51
C LEU A 107 -10.54 -2.52 13.56
N ASN A 108 -9.47 -3.03 12.97
CA ASN A 108 -8.69 -2.29 11.97
C ASN A 108 -9.48 -2.05 10.68
N ALA A 109 -10.35 -2.99 10.28
CA ALA A 109 -11.26 -2.80 9.16
C ALA A 109 -12.27 -1.67 9.42
N VAL A 110 -12.79 -1.57 10.65
CA VAL A 110 -13.64 -0.43 11.08
C VAL A 110 -12.85 0.87 11.02
N GLY A 111 -11.61 0.90 11.54
CA GLY A 111 -10.73 2.06 11.45
C GLY A 111 -10.50 2.52 10.00
N SER A 112 -10.20 1.58 9.10
CA SER A 112 -10.05 1.87 7.66
C SER A 112 -11.33 2.41 7.03
N THR A 113 -12.48 1.87 7.41
CA THR A 113 -13.78 2.33 6.91
C THR A 113 -14.07 3.77 7.33
N ILE A 114 -13.82 4.11 8.59
CA ILE A 114 -13.98 5.47 9.11
C ILE A 114 -13.01 6.42 8.40
N HIS A 115 -11.74 6.05 8.28
CA HIS A 115 -10.72 6.84 7.61
C HIS A 115 -11.08 7.15 6.15
N LEU A 116 -11.48 6.14 5.39
CA LEU A 116 -11.90 6.30 3.99
C LEU A 116 -13.19 7.12 3.85
N SER A 117 -14.13 6.94 4.77
CA SER A 117 -15.37 7.74 4.78
C SER A 117 -15.08 9.20 5.05
N TRP A 118 -14.12 9.51 5.90
CA TRP A 118 -13.69 10.87 6.20
C TRP A 118 -12.92 11.50 5.03
N LEU A 119 -11.99 10.76 4.43
CA LEU A 119 -11.23 11.23 3.27
C LEU A 119 -12.14 11.52 2.07
N GLY A 120 -13.09 10.64 1.83
CA GLY A 120 -13.89 10.65 0.61
C GLY A 120 -13.07 10.42 -0.67
N PRO A 121 -13.71 10.44 -1.83
CA PRO A 121 -13.02 10.25 -3.12
C PRO A 121 -11.95 11.32 -3.39
N GLN A 122 -12.25 12.58 -3.02
CA GLN A 122 -11.33 13.70 -3.23
C GLN A 122 -10.08 13.56 -2.36
N GLY A 123 -10.22 13.21 -1.07
CA GLY A 123 -9.09 13.03 -0.18
C GLY A 123 -8.19 11.86 -0.61
N LEU A 124 -8.77 10.77 -1.09
CA LEU A 124 -8.00 9.64 -1.63
C LEU A 124 -7.25 10.04 -2.91
N TYR A 125 -7.86 10.83 -3.79
CA TYR A 125 -7.19 11.39 -4.97
C TYR A 125 -6.00 12.28 -4.55
N GLU A 126 -6.21 13.19 -3.61
CA GLU A 126 -5.18 14.13 -3.13
C GLU A 126 -3.96 13.41 -2.53
N ILE A 127 -4.15 12.35 -1.74
CA ILE A 127 -3.05 11.53 -1.20
C ILE A 127 -2.15 11.04 -2.34
N GLY A 128 -2.72 10.42 -3.34
CA GLY A 128 -1.97 9.89 -4.47
C GLY A 128 -1.31 10.99 -5.31
N TYR A 129 -2.05 12.04 -5.61
CA TYR A 129 -1.56 13.15 -6.43
C TYR A 129 -0.40 13.89 -5.77
N GLN A 130 -0.52 14.24 -4.51
CA GLN A 130 0.56 14.91 -3.75
C GLN A 130 1.79 14.02 -3.59
N ALA A 131 1.61 12.71 -3.39
CA ALA A 131 2.74 11.79 -3.30
C ALA A 131 3.57 11.80 -4.61
N ILE A 132 2.92 11.74 -5.77
CA ILE A 132 3.59 11.82 -7.08
C ILE A 132 4.30 13.17 -7.27
N GLN A 133 3.62 14.28 -6.93
CA GLN A 133 4.21 15.60 -7.08
C GLN A 133 5.48 15.75 -6.23
N LYS A 134 5.42 15.32 -4.97
CA LYS A 134 6.55 15.42 -4.03
C LYS A 134 7.69 14.48 -4.42
N ALA A 135 7.39 13.26 -4.88
CA ALA A 135 8.40 12.36 -5.39
C ALA A 135 9.09 12.91 -6.65
N SER A 136 8.31 13.50 -7.57
CA SER A 136 8.86 14.15 -8.78
C SER A 136 9.73 15.36 -8.42
N TYR A 137 9.29 16.18 -7.46
CA TYR A 137 10.06 17.30 -6.96
C TYR A 137 11.40 16.85 -6.35
N MET A 138 11.36 15.84 -5.47
CA MET A 138 12.57 15.32 -4.84
C MET A 138 13.54 14.70 -5.86
N LYS A 139 13.04 13.94 -6.84
CA LYS A 139 13.89 13.41 -7.92
C LYS A 139 14.60 14.53 -8.68
N GLN A 140 13.87 15.59 -9.03
CA GLN A 140 14.49 16.73 -9.73
C GLN A 140 15.52 17.43 -8.86
N ALA A 141 15.24 17.63 -7.57
CA ALA A 141 16.17 18.23 -6.64
C ALA A 141 17.46 17.39 -6.49
N LEU A 142 17.34 16.08 -6.40
CA LEU A 142 18.47 15.17 -6.34
C LEU A 142 19.29 15.19 -7.64
N MET A 143 18.65 15.14 -8.81
CA MET A 143 19.35 15.24 -10.11
C MET A 143 20.10 16.56 -10.24
N ASN A 144 19.52 17.68 -9.81
CA ASN A 144 20.16 19.00 -9.84
C ASN A 144 21.41 19.07 -8.92
N ASN A 145 21.50 18.19 -7.92
CA ASN A 145 22.63 18.02 -7.01
C ASN A 145 23.56 16.86 -7.37
N GLY A 146 23.45 16.33 -8.59
CA GLY A 146 24.38 15.36 -9.16
C GLY A 146 24.09 13.88 -8.85
N PHE A 147 22.96 13.58 -8.21
CA PHE A 147 22.55 12.18 -8.00
C PHE A 147 21.99 11.57 -9.28
N ASN A 148 22.31 10.32 -9.52
CA ASN A 148 21.74 9.53 -10.60
C ASN A 148 20.46 8.81 -10.12
N ILE A 149 19.35 9.00 -10.85
CA ILE A 149 18.09 8.29 -10.61
C ILE A 149 18.03 7.10 -11.55
N LEU A 150 18.08 5.89 -10.99
CA LEU A 150 18.28 4.66 -11.77
C LEU A 150 17.02 4.20 -12.52
N ASN A 151 15.82 4.44 -11.96
CA ASN A 151 14.58 4.14 -12.64
C ASN A 151 13.93 5.44 -13.14
N ASN A 152 14.25 5.81 -14.37
CA ASN A 152 13.76 7.05 -14.98
C ASN A 152 12.29 6.97 -15.46
N SER A 153 11.60 5.86 -15.20
CA SER A 153 10.17 5.71 -15.44
C SER A 153 9.35 6.53 -14.44
N THR A 154 8.09 6.79 -14.77
CA THR A 154 7.15 7.42 -13.84
C THR A 154 7.03 6.53 -12.59
N SER A 155 7.52 7.02 -11.46
CA SER A 155 7.35 6.39 -10.17
C SER A 155 6.26 7.11 -9.37
N LEU A 156 5.51 6.36 -8.58
CA LEU A 156 4.42 6.93 -7.81
C LEU A 156 4.95 7.69 -6.59
N ARG A 157 5.79 7.03 -5.80
CA ARG A 157 6.37 7.61 -4.57
C ARG A 157 7.75 7.04 -4.23
N GLU A 158 8.17 5.98 -4.91
CA GLU A 158 9.43 5.28 -4.63
C GLU A 158 10.32 5.30 -5.86
N PHE A 159 11.61 5.53 -5.65
CA PHE A 159 12.61 5.54 -6.71
C PHE A 159 14.00 5.17 -6.17
N LEU A 160 14.86 4.67 -7.03
CA LEU A 160 16.23 4.32 -6.71
C LEU A 160 17.17 5.47 -7.03
N ILE A 161 18.07 5.77 -6.10
CA ILE A 161 19.18 6.68 -6.28
C ILE A 161 20.48 5.91 -6.21
N GLN A 162 21.46 6.35 -6.99
CA GLN A 162 22.83 5.90 -6.90
C GLN A 162 23.65 6.87 -6.08
N THR A 163 24.47 6.36 -5.16
CA THR A 163 25.36 7.10 -4.27
C THR A 163 26.82 6.86 -4.64
N LYS A 164 27.71 7.74 -4.23
CA LYS A 164 29.16 7.59 -4.40
C LYS A 164 29.75 6.69 -3.34
N ARG A 165 29.25 6.83 -2.11
CA ARG A 165 29.64 6.06 -0.93
C ARG A 165 28.74 4.85 -0.74
N SER A 166 29.12 3.98 0.19
CA SER A 166 28.31 2.84 0.61
C SER A 166 26.93 3.29 1.07
N ALA A 167 25.89 2.65 0.53
CA ALA A 167 24.50 2.91 0.94
C ALA A 167 24.27 2.66 2.44
N GLU A 168 25.00 1.71 3.02
CA GLU A 168 24.92 1.40 4.44
C GLU A 168 25.45 2.54 5.32
N ASP A 169 26.64 3.08 4.97
CA ASP A 169 27.25 4.19 5.70
C ASP A 169 26.37 5.45 5.59
N ILE A 170 25.87 5.75 4.39
CA ILE A 170 24.97 6.88 4.18
C ILE A 170 23.69 6.75 5.02
N ILE A 171 23.07 5.57 5.04
CA ILE A 171 21.84 5.35 5.84
C ILE A 171 22.12 5.56 7.33
N LEU A 172 23.27 5.09 7.83
CA LEU A 172 23.66 5.29 9.23
C LEU A 172 23.89 6.78 9.54
N GLU A 173 24.71 7.47 8.76
CA GLU A 173 25.01 8.89 8.97
C GLU A 173 23.79 9.80 8.81
N MET A 174 22.92 9.49 7.86
CA MET A 174 21.63 10.17 7.74
C MET A 174 20.71 9.89 8.94
N GLY A 175 20.81 8.69 9.53
CA GLY A 175 20.12 8.34 10.77
C GLY A 175 20.56 9.23 11.92
N ASP A 176 21.86 9.49 12.07
CA ASP A 176 22.41 10.40 13.09
C ASP A 176 21.92 11.85 12.89
N LYS A 177 21.64 12.25 11.66
CA LYS A 177 20.99 13.54 11.31
C LYS A 177 19.47 13.53 11.49
N GLY A 178 18.86 12.41 11.93
CA GLY A 178 17.42 12.27 12.19
C GLY A 178 16.58 11.88 10.95
N TYR A 179 17.18 11.34 9.90
CA TYR A 179 16.47 10.90 8.70
C TYR A 179 16.43 9.38 8.57
N LEU A 180 15.26 8.83 8.27
CA LEU A 180 15.13 7.51 7.67
C LEU A 180 15.43 7.65 6.18
N ALA A 181 16.71 7.56 5.80
CA ALA A 181 17.19 7.93 4.47
C ALA A 181 16.60 7.08 3.33
N GLY A 182 16.23 5.85 3.61
CA GLY A 182 15.73 4.89 2.65
C GLY A 182 16.12 3.46 3.03
N ILE A 183 16.04 2.56 2.07
CA ILE A 183 16.38 1.15 2.23
C ILE A 183 17.56 0.83 1.32
N LYS A 184 18.60 0.18 1.84
CA LYS A 184 19.70 -0.35 1.05
C LYS A 184 19.17 -1.32 0.01
N TYR A 185 19.38 -1.01 -1.27
CA TYR A 185 19.01 -1.88 -2.38
C TYR A 185 20.22 -2.68 -2.89
N SER A 186 21.37 -2.02 -3.02
CA SER A 186 22.67 -2.63 -3.30
C SER A 186 23.78 -1.86 -2.56
N ASP A 187 25.05 -2.11 -2.86
CA ASP A 187 26.15 -1.49 -2.12
C ASP A 187 26.20 0.04 -2.23
N ASN A 188 25.74 0.59 -3.35
CA ASN A 188 25.71 2.03 -3.60
C ASN A 188 24.34 2.51 -4.14
N GLU A 189 23.26 1.80 -3.81
CA GLU A 189 21.93 2.16 -4.25
C GLU A 189 20.96 2.17 -3.07
N ILE A 190 20.16 3.24 -2.97
CA ILE A 190 19.18 3.44 -1.92
C ILE A 190 17.80 3.58 -2.56
N LEU A 191 16.83 2.79 -2.08
CA LEU A 191 15.41 2.96 -2.39
C LEU A 191 14.84 4.04 -1.49
N VAL A 192 14.48 5.17 -2.09
CA VAL A 192 13.89 6.33 -1.40
C VAL A 192 12.39 6.36 -1.61
N ALA A 193 11.64 6.70 -0.56
CA ALA A 193 10.19 6.87 -0.60
C ALA A 193 9.78 8.27 -0.12
N VAL A 194 8.87 8.91 -0.87
CA VAL A 194 8.29 10.21 -0.53
C VAL A 194 6.77 10.10 -0.55
N THR A 195 6.13 10.53 0.53
CA THR A 195 4.67 10.50 0.65
C THR A 195 4.08 11.92 0.71
N GLU A 196 2.77 12.00 0.70
CA GLU A 196 2.01 13.23 0.86
C GLU A 196 2.33 14.00 2.16
N LYS A 197 2.85 13.30 3.17
CA LYS A 197 3.15 13.88 4.50
C LYS A 197 4.38 14.80 4.50
N ARG A 198 5.25 14.71 3.50
CA ARG A 198 6.48 15.53 3.49
C ARG A 198 6.19 16.93 3.02
N THR A 199 6.75 17.92 3.73
CA THR A 199 6.75 19.32 3.27
C THR A 199 7.89 19.56 2.29
N LYS A 200 7.78 20.64 1.51
CA LYS A 200 8.87 21.08 0.62
C LYS A 200 10.19 21.27 1.38
N GLU A 201 10.13 21.97 2.50
CA GLU A 201 11.29 22.23 3.38
C GLU A 201 11.94 20.91 3.86
N GLN A 202 11.14 19.92 4.28
CA GLN A 202 11.67 18.62 4.69
C GLN A 202 12.38 17.89 3.54
N ILE A 203 11.86 18.02 2.32
CA ILE A 203 12.50 17.42 1.13
C ILE A 203 13.81 18.15 0.82
N ASP A 204 13.81 19.48 0.83
CA ASP A 204 15.01 20.27 0.56
C ASP A 204 16.11 19.98 1.59
N ASN A 205 15.77 19.94 2.88
CA ASN A 205 16.70 19.62 3.96
C ASN A 205 17.25 18.19 3.84
N TYR A 206 16.43 17.22 3.45
CA TYR A 206 16.88 15.85 3.21
C TYR A 206 17.88 15.80 2.06
N VAL A 207 17.60 16.45 0.93
CA VAL A 207 18.50 16.50 -0.25
C VAL A 207 19.83 17.12 0.11
N GLN A 208 19.81 18.23 0.84
CA GLN A 208 21.02 18.92 1.31
C GLN A 208 21.86 18.02 2.23
N SER A 209 21.24 17.40 3.22
CA SER A 209 21.91 16.49 4.16
C SER A 209 22.50 15.27 3.45
N LEU A 210 21.76 14.68 2.50
CA LEU A 210 22.23 13.55 1.72
C LEU A 210 23.45 13.94 0.86
N MET A 211 23.42 15.12 0.24
CA MET A 211 24.53 15.65 -0.54
C MET A 211 25.81 15.83 0.31
N GLU A 212 25.64 16.37 1.52
CA GLU A 212 26.76 16.54 2.47
C GLU A 212 27.39 15.18 2.84
N VAL A 213 26.55 14.21 3.18
CA VAL A 213 26.99 12.85 3.58
C VAL A 213 27.64 12.11 2.41
N ASP A 214 27.07 12.16 1.20
CA ASP A 214 27.60 11.44 0.04
C ASP A 214 28.92 12.04 -0.51
N ASN A 215 29.26 13.29 -0.16
CA ASN A 215 30.50 13.96 -0.54
C ASN A 215 31.56 13.98 0.58
N ALA A 216 31.25 13.50 1.79
CA ALA A 216 32.20 13.41 2.89
C ALA A 216 33.13 12.21 2.74
#